data_48a5f5e49df1185c5c9f3429584df9ab
#
_entry.id   48a5f5e49df1185c5c9f3429584df9ab
#
_cell.length_a   1.000
_cell.length_b   1.000
_cell.length_c   1.000
_cell.angle_alpha   90.00
_cell.angle_beta   90.00
_cell.angle_gamma   90.00
#
_symmetry.space_group_name_H-M   'P 1'
#
loop_
_entity.id
_entity.type
_entity.pdbx_description
1 polymer ?
#
loop_
_entity_poly.entity_id
_entity_poly.type
_entity_poly.pdbx_seq_one_letter_code
_entity_poly.pdbx_strand_id
1 'polypeptide(L)'
;MRDDAGRAWRLLRPSAPADSQPWLVTRLAKADRMIDLGWAVAALWGIMRMVGALVVSSGIGEFQPVFLVDPLLTLLLAYGLYRRSRVCAGLLLAYVGVELWLAYHVAERPAGIGVALMLELAFLTGLRGTVLWHREQA
;
A
#
# COMPACT_ATOMS: atom_id res chain seq x y z
N MET A 1 46.16 -3.02 -22.19
CA MET A 1 45.28 -1.84 -22.08
C MET A 1 43.78 -2.18 -22.05
N ARG A 2 43.38 -3.36 -21.59
CA ARG A 2 41.97 -3.83 -21.55
C ARG A 2 41.44 -4.16 -20.17
N ASP A 3 42.27 -4.10 -19.13
CA ASP A 3 41.87 -4.51 -17.75
C ASP A 3 41.46 -3.37 -16.83
N ASP A 4 41.66 -2.12 -17.23
CA ASP A 4 41.41 -0.98 -16.34
C ASP A 4 39.93 -0.58 -16.29
N ALA A 5 39.19 -0.82 -17.38
CA ALA A 5 37.73 -0.59 -17.40
C ALA A 5 36.98 -1.55 -16.46
N GLY A 6 37.41 -2.79 -16.36
CA GLY A 6 36.82 -3.79 -15.47
C GLY A 6 37.08 -3.53 -13.99
N ARG A 7 38.14 -2.80 -13.65
CA ARG A 7 38.45 -2.38 -12.27
C ARG A 7 37.63 -1.15 -11.86
N ALA A 8 37.44 -0.20 -12.79
CA ALA A 8 36.63 0.99 -12.53
C ALA A 8 35.18 0.66 -12.19
N TRP A 9 34.56 -0.32 -12.88
CA TRP A 9 33.20 -0.76 -12.59
C TRP A 9 33.06 -1.49 -11.23
N ARG A 10 34.12 -2.11 -10.73
CA ARG A 10 34.11 -2.73 -9.38
C ARG A 10 34.20 -1.70 -8.25
N LEU A 11 34.78 -0.54 -8.51
CA LEU A 11 34.87 0.57 -7.55
C LEU A 11 33.58 1.39 -7.50
N LEU A 12 32.79 1.37 -8.59
CA LEU A 12 31.48 2.06 -8.67
C LEU A 12 30.30 1.20 -8.22
N ARG A 13 30.48 -0.12 -8.05
CA ARG A 13 29.54 -0.89 -7.25
C ARG A 13 29.75 -0.47 -5.81
N PRO A 14 28.72 0.12 -5.14
CA PRO A 14 28.77 0.15 -3.70
C PRO A 14 29.04 -1.30 -3.29
N SER A 15 30.17 -1.53 -2.68
CA SER A 15 30.50 -2.81 -2.08
C SER A 15 29.30 -3.17 -1.23
N ALA A 16 28.50 -4.12 -1.68
CA ALA A 16 27.54 -4.75 -0.79
C ALA A 16 28.37 -5.08 0.44
N PRO A 17 28.05 -4.56 1.63
CA PRO A 17 28.86 -4.81 2.80
C PRO A 17 29.05 -6.32 2.86
N ALA A 18 30.31 -6.75 2.87
CA ALA A 18 30.68 -8.16 2.84
C ALA A 18 30.10 -8.96 4.01
N ASP A 19 29.48 -8.26 4.93
CA ASP A 19 28.67 -8.70 6.05
C ASP A 19 27.19 -8.31 5.83
N SER A 20 26.58 -8.62 4.68
CA SER A 20 25.13 -8.65 4.62
C SER A 20 24.66 -9.75 5.56
N GLN A 21 24.48 -9.39 6.82
CA GLN A 21 24.10 -10.31 7.87
C GLN A 21 22.81 -11.01 7.40
N PRO A 22 22.76 -12.35 7.39
CA PRO A 22 21.61 -13.08 6.80
C PRO A 22 20.27 -12.70 7.43
N TRP A 23 20.30 -12.16 8.66
CA TRP A 23 19.13 -11.64 9.33
C TRP A 23 18.59 -10.33 8.71
N LEU A 24 19.45 -9.50 8.13
CA LEU A 24 19.06 -8.25 7.48
C LEU A 24 18.33 -8.52 6.17
N VAL A 25 18.85 -9.48 5.39
CA VAL A 25 18.20 -9.94 4.15
C VAL A 25 16.80 -10.51 4.43
N THR A 26 16.68 -11.32 5.48
CA THR A 26 15.38 -11.89 5.89
C THR A 26 14.40 -10.82 6.38
N ARG A 27 14.86 -9.79 7.08
CA ARG A 27 14.00 -8.68 7.54
C ARG A 27 13.51 -7.82 6.38
N LEU A 28 14.39 -7.48 5.43
CA LEU A 28 14.00 -6.72 4.23
C LEU A 28 13.02 -7.52 3.36
N ALA A 29 13.27 -8.81 3.16
CA ALA A 29 12.34 -9.67 2.42
C ALA A 29 10.96 -9.79 3.13
N LYS A 30 10.94 -9.77 4.46
CA LYS A 30 9.68 -9.75 5.22
C LYS A 30 8.96 -8.40 5.08
N ALA A 31 9.69 -7.29 5.13
CA ALA A 31 9.13 -5.95 4.93
C ALA A 31 8.52 -5.80 3.53
N ASP A 32 9.21 -6.28 2.49
CA ASP A 32 8.71 -6.28 1.12
C ASP A 32 7.39 -7.06 1.00
N ARG A 33 7.32 -8.27 1.54
CA ARG A 33 6.06 -9.06 1.53
C ARG A 33 4.91 -8.37 2.24
N MET A 34 5.20 -7.65 3.33
CA MET A 34 4.18 -6.87 4.05
C MET A 34 3.67 -5.70 3.21
N ILE A 35 4.54 -5.01 2.48
CA ILE A 35 4.18 -3.94 1.56
C ILE A 35 3.38 -4.50 0.39
N ASP A 36 3.84 -5.61 -0.20
CA ASP A 36 3.18 -6.26 -1.32
C ASP A 36 1.77 -6.73 -0.97
N LEU A 37 1.58 -7.29 0.22
CA LEU A 37 0.25 -7.66 0.70
C LEU A 37 -0.64 -6.41 0.87
N GLY A 38 -0.12 -5.37 1.51
CA GLY A 38 -0.88 -4.15 1.79
C GLY A 38 -1.35 -3.45 0.52
N TRP A 39 -0.45 -3.25 -0.47
CA TRP A 39 -0.82 -2.58 -1.71
C TRP A 39 -1.75 -3.45 -2.59
N ALA A 40 -1.55 -4.77 -2.64
CA ALA A 40 -2.41 -5.67 -3.41
C ALA A 40 -3.84 -5.67 -2.88
N VAL A 41 -4.01 -5.72 -1.55
CA VAL A 41 -5.32 -5.63 -0.90
C VAL A 41 -5.95 -4.26 -1.17
N ALA A 42 -5.19 -3.16 -1.07
CA ALA A 42 -5.68 -1.81 -1.33
C ALA A 42 -6.09 -1.62 -2.79
N ALA A 43 -5.31 -2.14 -3.74
CA ALA A 43 -5.62 -2.08 -5.16
C ALA A 43 -6.89 -2.89 -5.49
N LEU A 44 -6.99 -4.11 -4.97
CA LEU A 44 -8.17 -4.95 -5.16
C LEU A 44 -9.43 -4.26 -4.59
N TRP A 45 -9.33 -3.70 -3.39
CA TRP A 45 -10.43 -2.96 -2.76
C TRP A 45 -10.83 -1.73 -3.57
N GLY A 46 -9.87 -0.94 -4.05
CA GLY A 46 -10.12 0.22 -4.90
C GLY A 46 -10.81 -0.16 -6.22
N ILE A 47 -10.39 -1.28 -6.85
CA ILE A 47 -11.03 -1.82 -8.06
C ILE A 47 -12.47 -2.25 -7.77
N MET A 48 -12.71 -2.98 -6.69
CA MET A 48 -14.06 -3.39 -6.30
C MET A 48 -14.98 -2.18 -6.06
N ARG A 49 -14.49 -1.13 -5.43
CA ARG A 49 -15.22 0.13 -5.22
C ARG A 49 -15.48 0.85 -6.55
N MET A 50 -14.52 0.84 -7.47
CA MET A 50 -14.70 1.40 -8.81
C MET A 50 -15.81 0.70 -9.57
N VAL A 51 -15.82 -0.63 -9.56
CA VAL A 51 -16.88 -1.42 -10.19
C VAL A 51 -18.23 -1.13 -9.53
N GLY A 52 -18.28 -1.09 -8.19
CA GLY A 52 -19.49 -0.74 -7.46
C GLY A 52 -20.02 0.65 -7.82
N ALA A 53 -19.14 1.66 -7.90
CA ALA A 53 -19.52 3.01 -8.29
C ALA A 53 -20.07 3.08 -9.72
N LEU A 54 -19.46 2.34 -10.65
CA LEU A 54 -19.94 2.25 -12.06
C LEU A 54 -21.30 1.56 -12.15
N VAL A 55 -21.51 0.48 -11.41
CA VAL A 55 -22.81 -0.24 -11.39
C VAL A 55 -23.91 0.66 -10.81
N VAL A 56 -23.64 1.34 -9.71
CA VAL A 56 -24.60 2.27 -9.09
C VAL A 56 -24.91 3.42 -10.04
N SER A 57 -23.92 4.02 -10.65
CA SER A 57 -24.13 5.15 -11.59
C SER A 57 -24.88 4.75 -12.85
N SER A 58 -24.69 3.53 -13.34
CA SER A 58 -25.45 3.03 -14.50
C SER A 58 -26.92 2.73 -14.20
N GLY A 59 -27.24 2.40 -12.94
CA GLY A 59 -28.60 2.08 -12.49
C GLY A 59 -29.47 3.30 -12.15
N ILE A 60 -28.84 4.46 -11.82
CA ILE A 60 -29.58 5.68 -11.39
C ILE A 60 -29.90 6.63 -12.57
N GLY A 61 -29.42 6.32 -13.79
CA GLY A 61 -29.72 7.10 -15.00
C GLY A 61 -28.91 8.39 -15.15
N GLU A 62 -28.26 8.89 -14.11
CA GLU A 62 -27.36 10.04 -14.16
C GLU A 62 -25.97 9.66 -13.63
N PHE A 63 -24.96 9.76 -14.48
CA PHE A 63 -23.57 9.57 -14.09
C PHE A 63 -23.12 10.74 -13.22
N GLN A 64 -22.93 10.48 -11.95
CA GLN A 64 -22.37 11.47 -11.02
C GLN A 64 -20.87 11.21 -10.80
N PRO A 65 -19.98 12.07 -11.32
CA PRO A 65 -18.53 11.86 -11.23
C PRO A 65 -18.02 11.84 -9.78
N VAL A 66 -18.81 12.35 -8.84
CA VAL A 66 -18.47 12.33 -7.40
C VAL A 66 -18.28 10.91 -6.86
N PHE A 67 -18.99 9.91 -7.39
CA PHE A 67 -18.84 8.51 -6.98
C PHE A 67 -17.51 7.88 -7.39
N LEU A 68 -16.79 8.49 -8.33
CA LEU A 68 -15.46 8.02 -8.76
C LEU A 68 -14.32 8.58 -7.91
N VAL A 69 -14.55 9.67 -7.19
CA VAL A 69 -13.50 10.32 -6.39
C VAL A 69 -12.93 9.37 -5.36
N ASP A 70 -13.79 8.66 -4.65
CA ASP A 70 -13.44 7.75 -3.59
C ASP A 70 -12.60 6.54 -4.04
N PRO A 71 -13.02 5.74 -5.06
CA PRO A 71 -12.19 4.66 -5.55
C PRO A 71 -10.89 5.14 -6.19
N LEU A 72 -10.89 6.30 -6.86
CA LEU A 72 -9.67 6.89 -7.42
C LEU A 72 -8.68 7.28 -6.33
N LEU A 73 -9.16 7.89 -5.24
CA LEU A 73 -8.33 8.23 -4.08
C LEU A 73 -7.72 6.96 -3.47
N THR A 74 -8.52 5.92 -3.28
CA THR A 74 -8.05 4.62 -2.75
C THR A 74 -6.95 4.02 -3.64
N LEU A 75 -7.13 4.02 -4.97
CA LEU A 75 -6.15 3.52 -5.93
C LEU A 75 -4.87 4.36 -5.94
N LEU A 76 -4.99 5.68 -5.83
CA LEU A 76 -3.85 6.59 -5.73
C LEU A 76 -3.03 6.32 -4.48
N LEU A 77 -3.68 6.13 -3.34
CA LEU A 77 -3.03 5.79 -2.08
C LEU A 77 -2.39 4.39 -2.12
N ALA A 78 -3.05 3.42 -2.77
CA ALA A 78 -2.50 2.09 -3.02
C ALA A 78 -1.21 2.17 -3.88
N TYR A 79 -1.22 3.00 -4.93
CA TYR A 79 -0.02 3.26 -5.73
C TYR A 79 1.10 3.90 -4.88
N GLY A 80 0.76 4.85 -4.02
CA GLY A 80 1.72 5.46 -3.09
C GLY A 80 2.32 4.42 -2.13
N LEU A 81 1.53 3.45 -1.66
CA LEU A 81 2.01 2.34 -0.83
C LEU A 81 2.96 1.42 -1.64
N TYR A 82 2.62 1.11 -2.89
CA TYR A 82 3.52 0.39 -3.81
C TYR A 82 4.86 1.12 -3.97
N ARG A 83 4.85 2.46 -4.05
CA ARG A 83 6.06 3.31 -4.08
C ARG A 83 6.76 3.41 -2.73
N ARG A 84 6.34 2.62 -1.74
CA ARG A 84 6.91 2.58 -0.38
C ARG A 84 6.82 3.90 0.39
N SER A 85 5.84 4.74 0.06
CA SER A 85 5.60 6.00 0.76
C SER A 85 4.93 5.76 2.11
N ARG A 86 5.61 6.16 3.20
CA ARG A 86 5.04 6.09 4.56
C ARG A 86 3.82 6.98 4.73
N VAL A 87 3.83 8.14 4.06
CA VAL A 87 2.73 9.10 4.12
C VAL A 87 1.48 8.50 3.50
N CYS A 88 1.59 7.91 2.29
CA CYS A 88 0.46 7.26 1.64
C CYS A 88 -0.07 6.06 2.44
N ALA A 89 0.82 5.28 3.06
CA ALA A 89 0.43 4.17 3.93
C ALA A 89 -0.36 4.66 5.16
N GLY A 90 0.09 5.75 5.79
CA GLY A 90 -0.60 6.38 6.91
C GLY A 90 -1.94 6.99 6.52
N LEU A 91 -1.99 7.68 5.37
CA LEU A 91 -3.22 8.26 4.84
C LEU A 91 -4.26 7.20 4.47
N LEU A 92 -3.83 6.08 3.86
CA LEU A 92 -4.71 4.96 3.53
C LEU A 92 -5.34 4.36 4.79
N LEU A 93 -4.53 4.16 5.84
CA LEU A 93 -5.02 3.66 7.12
C LEU A 93 -6.01 4.63 7.77
N ALA A 94 -5.67 5.93 7.82
CA ALA A 94 -6.56 6.96 8.35
C ALA A 94 -7.87 7.06 7.57
N TYR A 95 -7.80 6.97 6.25
CA TYR A 95 -8.95 7.03 5.37
C TYR A 95 -9.94 5.89 5.64
N VAL A 96 -9.46 4.64 5.69
CA VAL A 96 -10.29 3.47 5.99
C VAL A 96 -10.82 3.52 7.43
N GLY A 97 -10.01 4.00 8.39
CA GLY A 97 -10.45 4.20 9.77
C GLY A 97 -11.59 5.20 9.88
N VAL A 98 -11.54 6.33 9.14
CA VAL A 98 -12.65 7.31 9.08
C VAL A 98 -13.90 6.70 8.44
N GLU A 99 -13.76 5.92 7.36
CA GLU A 99 -14.87 5.21 6.74
C GLU A 99 -15.53 4.23 7.71
N LEU A 100 -14.74 3.45 8.42
CA LEU A 100 -15.23 2.51 9.43
C LEU A 100 -15.98 3.23 10.55
N TRP A 101 -15.42 4.35 11.00
CA TRP A 101 -16.06 5.19 12.02
C TRP A 101 -17.40 5.76 11.54
N LEU A 102 -17.46 6.29 10.31
CA LEU A 102 -18.69 6.80 9.70
C LEU A 102 -19.71 5.67 9.49
N ALA A 103 -19.28 4.51 9.00
CA ALA A 103 -20.18 3.37 8.83
C ALA A 103 -20.81 2.91 10.15
N TYR A 104 -20.04 2.93 11.23
CA TYR A 104 -20.54 2.56 12.55
C TYR A 104 -21.54 3.57 13.12
N HIS A 105 -21.24 4.89 13.01
CA HIS A 105 -22.03 5.92 13.65
C HIS A 105 -23.21 6.43 12.81
N VAL A 106 -23.11 6.38 11.47
CA VAL A 106 -24.11 6.98 10.58
C VAL A 106 -25.02 5.91 9.97
N ALA A 107 -24.49 4.75 9.63
CA ALA A 107 -25.27 3.72 8.93
C ALA A 107 -26.01 2.76 9.87
N GLU A 108 -25.74 2.77 11.17
CA GLU A 108 -26.33 1.88 12.20
C GLU A 108 -26.29 0.37 11.80
N ARG A 109 -25.50 0.02 10.81
CA ARG A 109 -25.46 -1.33 10.24
C ARG A 109 -24.12 -1.99 10.53
N PRO A 110 -24.06 -3.07 11.32
CA PRO A 110 -22.86 -3.83 11.57
C PRO A 110 -22.41 -4.67 10.36
N ALA A 111 -23.19 -4.68 9.26
CA ALA A 111 -22.87 -5.44 8.06
C ALA A 111 -21.59 -4.89 7.41
N GLY A 112 -20.54 -5.70 7.37
CA GLY A 112 -19.26 -5.33 6.75
C GLY A 112 -18.13 -4.96 7.71
N ILE A 113 -18.38 -4.82 9.02
CA ILE A 113 -17.32 -4.51 10.01
C ILE A 113 -16.18 -5.54 9.95
N GLY A 114 -16.48 -6.82 9.76
CA GLY A 114 -15.46 -7.86 9.66
C GLY A 114 -14.52 -7.65 8.47
N VAL A 115 -15.05 -7.27 7.32
CA VAL A 115 -14.27 -6.97 6.10
C VAL A 115 -13.44 -5.71 6.33
N ALA A 116 -14.02 -4.66 6.91
CA ALA A 116 -13.32 -3.41 7.20
C ALA A 116 -12.16 -3.63 8.19
N LEU A 117 -12.35 -4.42 9.23
CA LEU A 117 -11.28 -4.79 10.16
C LEU A 117 -10.16 -5.58 9.50
N MET A 118 -10.50 -6.53 8.59
CA MET A 118 -9.49 -7.26 7.81
C MET A 118 -8.68 -6.33 6.91
N LEU A 119 -9.34 -5.36 6.26
CA LEU A 119 -8.67 -4.34 5.45
C LEU A 119 -7.73 -3.48 6.31
N GLU A 120 -8.19 -3.03 7.46
CA GLU A 120 -7.40 -2.21 8.37
C GLU A 120 -6.16 -2.96 8.88
N LEU A 121 -6.30 -4.24 9.22
CA LEU A 121 -5.15 -5.09 9.57
C LEU A 121 -4.17 -5.27 8.41
N ALA A 122 -4.65 -5.43 7.17
CA ALA A 122 -3.79 -5.53 5.99
C ALA A 122 -3.03 -4.21 5.75
N PHE A 123 -3.68 -3.05 5.91
CA PHE A 123 -3.04 -1.74 5.77
C PHE A 123 -2.07 -1.42 6.90
N LEU A 124 -2.38 -1.83 8.12
CA LEU A 124 -1.46 -1.78 9.26
C LEU A 124 -0.18 -2.60 8.99
N THR A 125 -0.32 -3.79 8.41
CA THR A 125 0.85 -4.60 8.02
C THR A 125 1.67 -3.91 6.94
N GLY A 126 1.02 -3.31 5.93
CA GLY A 126 1.67 -2.51 4.89
C GLY A 126 2.42 -1.30 5.46
N LEU A 127 1.81 -0.55 6.38
CA LEU A 127 2.44 0.57 7.08
C LEU A 127 3.67 0.10 7.89
N ARG A 128 3.53 -0.99 8.65
CA ARG A 128 4.67 -1.58 9.36
C ARG A 128 5.81 -1.97 8.42
N GLY A 129 5.47 -2.55 7.26
CA GLY A 129 6.45 -2.89 6.22
C GLY A 129 7.22 -1.66 5.74
N THR A 130 6.53 -0.55 5.44
CA THR A 130 7.18 0.69 4.99
C THR A 130 8.06 1.33 6.07
N VAL A 131 7.64 1.29 7.33
CA VAL A 131 8.44 1.80 8.46
C VAL A 131 9.69 0.95 8.66
N LEU A 132 9.58 -0.38 8.63
CA LEU A 132 10.72 -1.28 8.75
C LEU A 132 11.71 -1.08 7.60
N TRP A 133 11.21 -1.02 6.36
CA TRP A 133 12.04 -0.76 5.18
C TRP A 133 12.92 0.47 5.33
N HIS A 134 12.35 1.59 5.76
CA HIS A 134 13.13 2.82 5.88
C HIS A 134 14.07 2.83 7.11
N ARG A 135 13.75 2.09 8.18
CA ARG A 135 14.64 1.97 9.33
C ARG A 135 15.91 1.18 9.03
N GLU A 136 15.81 0.21 8.14
CA GLU A 136 16.97 -0.61 7.75
C GLU A 136 17.83 0.06 6.65
N GLN A 137 17.34 1.15 6.05
CA GLN A 137 18.10 1.94 5.06
C GLN A 137 18.73 3.21 5.64
N ALA A 138 18.36 3.61 6.85
CA ALA A 138 18.91 4.77 7.54
C ALA A 138 20.10 4.40 8.39
#